data_d69e042eb42ecb9a49ffc745a1b90a1e
#
_entry.id   d69e042eb42ecb9a49ffc745a1b90a1e
#
_cell.length_a   1.000
_cell.length_b   1.000
_cell.length_c   1.000
_cell.angle_alpha   90.00
_cell.angle_beta   90.00
_cell.angle_gamma   90.00
#
_symmetry.space_group_name_H-M   'P 1'
#
loop_
_entity.id
_entity.type
_entity.pdbx_description
1 polymer ?
#
loop_
_entity_poly.entity_id
_entity_poly.type
_entity_poly.pdbx_seq_one_letter_code
_entity_poly.pdbx_strand_id
1 'polypeptide(L)'
;LGRLEIIFKPLGLRFEVFDNPASYGRIAGIAGGRPVIFRHGYAVAAKYAFYTGEEAYCQPNIRYRTHQWQFRDDDTRFAGHEVLVETPYDGADTTGRVRSVVLPNGKRFTWFVDPHFHPTRLVDITFTGLPEQVAAGDTLRLTLRISNPYPYEIGVCGDRALVMLWKHGRFRIEEFDTGEHFEIPAGDTITREVRFVVAGQLSGADFDAGFALRLSLIH
;
A
#
# COMPACT_ATOMS: atom_id res chain seq x y z
N LEU A 1 33.90 -3.81 21.38
CA LEU A 1 32.96 -4.94 21.51
C LEU A 1 31.97 -4.94 20.33
N GLY A 2 31.23 -3.84 20.06
CA GLY A 2 30.23 -3.81 18.99
C GLY A 2 30.78 -4.16 17.60
N ARG A 3 32.01 -3.81 17.28
CA ARG A 3 32.63 -4.10 15.98
C ARG A 3 33.02 -5.57 15.83
N LEU A 4 33.40 -6.24 16.92
CA LEU A 4 33.67 -7.67 16.96
C LEU A 4 32.36 -8.48 16.86
N GLU A 5 31.29 -8.01 17.50
CA GLU A 5 29.97 -8.61 17.38
C GLU A 5 29.42 -8.55 15.95
N ILE A 6 29.69 -7.46 15.22
CA ILE A 6 29.32 -7.30 13.81
C ILE A 6 30.01 -8.37 12.94
N ILE A 7 31.29 -8.66 13.18
CA ILE A 7 32.08 -9.57 12.35
C ILE A 7 31.86 -11.05 12.75
N PHE A 8 31.88 -11.33 14.05
CA PHE A 8 31.97 -12.72 14.55
C PHE A 8 30.75 -13.21 15.31
N LYS A 9 29.80 -12.32 15.64
CA LYS A 9 28.61 -12.64 16.46
C LYS A 9 28.93 -13.44 17.76
N PRO A 10 30.02 -13.14 18.50
CA PRO A 10 30.49 -13.98 19.59
C PRO A 10 29.53 -14.03 20.78
N LEU A 11 28.70 -13.01 20.96
CA LEU A 11 27.72 -12.92 22.04
C LEU A 11 26.33 -13.43 21.66
N GLY A 12 26.16 -13.90 20.43
CA GLY A 12 24.87 -14.35 19.93
C GLY A 12 23.80 -13.26 19.85
N LEU A 13 24.19 -11.97 19.95
CA LEU A 13 23.26 -10.86 19.83
C LEU A 13 22.75 -10.79 18.41
N ARG A 14 21.44 -10.79 18.25
CA ARG A 14 20.78 -10.63 16.96
C ARG A 14 20.52 -9.17 16.69
N PHE A 15 21.33 -8.58 15.83
CA PHE A 15 21.02 -7.28 15.23
C PHE A 15 20.40 -7.54 13.84
N GLU A 16 19.28 -6.93 13.56
CA GLU A 16 18.56 -7.08 12.29
C GLU A 16 19.46 -6.89 11.06
N VAL A 17 20.47 -6.05 11.18
CA VAL A 17 21.42 -5.73 10.10
C VAL A 17 22.24 -6.94 9.65
N PHE A 18 22.51 -7.92 10.52
CA PHE A 18 23.29 -9.10 10.19
C PHE A 18 22.54 -10.12 9.37
N ASP A 19 21.23 -10.21 9.58
CA ASP A 19 20.39 -11.18 8.92
C ASP A 19 19.69 -10.60 7.67
N ASN A 20 19.95 -9.31 7.37
CA ASN A 20 19.37 -8.67 6.19
C ASN A 20 19.74 -9.34 4.87
N PRO A 21 21.02 -9.65 4.55
CA PRO A 21 21.34 -10.31 3.29
C PRO A 21 20.62 -11.65 3.12
N ALA A 22 20.61 -12.48 4.16
CA ALA A 22 19.93 -13.78 4.14
C ALA A 22 18.40 -13.62 4.04
N SER A 23 17.82 -12.63 4.73
CA SER A 23 16.39 -12.35 4.70
C SER A 23 15.94 -11.88 3.33
N TYR A 24 16.65 -10.93 2.73
CA TYR A 24 16.32 -10.44 1.40
C TYR A 24 16.62 -11.47 0.31
N GLY A 25 17.69 -12.26 0.43
CA GLY A 25 17.95 -13.41 -0.44
C GLY A 25 16.83 -14.45 -0.38
N ARG A 26 16.24 -14.67 0.81
CA ARG A 26 15.06 -15.56 0.94
C ARG A 26 13.84 -14.97 0.20
N ILE A 27 13.61 -13.67 0.28
CA ILE A 27 12.53 -13.01 -0.46
C ILE A 27 12.77 -13.13 -1.97
N ALA A 28 14.00 -12.89 -2.46
CA ALA A 28 14.35 -13.05 -3.87
C ALA A 28 14.14 -14.47 -4.37
N GLY A 29 14.51 -15.47 -3.57
CA GLY A 29 14.20 -16.87 -3.88
C GLY A 29 12.72 -17.19 -4.00
N ILE A 30 11.88 -16.55 -3.16
CA ILE A 30 10.42 -16.67 -3.24
C ILE A 30 9.88 -15.92 -4.47
N ALA A 31 10.44 -14.75 -4.78
CA ALA A 31 10.04 -13.96 -5.94
C ALA A 31 10.33 -14.68 -7.26
N GLY A 32 11.43 -15.45 -7.32
CA GLY A 32 11.75 -16.25 -8.50
C GLY A 32 11.94 -15.42 -9.76
N GLY A 33 12.59 -14.25 -9.65
CA GLY A 33 12.82 -13.31 -10.73
C GLY A 33 11.67 -12.34 -11.01
N ARG A 34 10.55 -12.43 -10.28
CA ARG A 34 9.47 -11.44 -10.35
C ARG A 34 9.88 -10.17 -9.64
N PRO A 35 9.51 -8.98 -10.15
CA PRO A 35 9.62 -7.75 -9.39
C PRO A 35 8.85 -7.83 -8.08
N VAL A 36 9.39 -7.22 -7.02
CA VAL A 36 8.75 -7.20 -5.70
C VAL A 36 8.17 -5.82 -5.40
N ILE A 37 6.88 -5.79 -5.15
CA ILE A 37 6.13 -4.56 -4.81
C ILE A 37 5.97 -4.53 -3.29
N PHE A 38 6.67 -3.61 -2.64
CA PHE A 38 6.55 -3.38 -1.20
C PHE A 38 5.46 -2.35 -0.92
N ARG A 39 4.57 -2.64 0.03
CA ARG A 39 3.46 -1.75 0.40
C ARG A 39 3.82 -0.79 1.53
N HIS A 40 4.73 -1.19 2.39
CA HIS A 40 5.06 -0.45 3.60
C HIS A 40 6.57 -0.27 3.75
N GLY A 41 7.04 0.92 3.47
CA GLY A 41 8.39 1.32 3.80
C GLY A 41 9.36 1.28 2.64
N TYR A 42 9.63 2.46 2.13
CA TYR A 42 10.64 2.69 1.09
C TYR A 42 12.02 2.10 1.45
N ALA A 43 12.36 2.07 2.73
CA ALA A 43 13.63 1.50 3.20
C ALA A 43 13.72 -0.01 2.98
N VAL A 44 12.59 -0.73 3.03
CA VAL A 44 12.56 -2.18 2.78
C VAL A 44 12.81 -2.47 1.31
N ALA A 45 12.13 -1.76 0.41
CA ALA A 45 12.34 -1.87 -1.03
C ALA A 45 13.79 -1.53 -1.42
N ALA A 46 14.34 -0.44 -0.86
CA ALA A 46 15.72 -0.04 -1.12
C ALA A 46 16.74 -1.07 -0.63
N LYS A 47 16.54 -1.63 0.56
CA LYS A 47 17.39 -2.70 1.10
C LYS A 47 17.29 -3.97 0.26
N TYR A 48 16.09 -4.35 -0.15
CA TYR A 48 15.90 -5.51 -1.02
C TYR A 48 16.72 -5.34 -2.31
N ALA A 49 16.52 -4.26 -3.04
CA ALA A 49 17.26 -3.98 -4.27
C ALA A 49 18.79 -3.93 -4.04
N PHE A 50 19.23 -3.34 -2.92
CA PHE A 50 20.66 -3.27 -2.58
C PHE A 50 21.29 -4.65 -2.31
N TYR A 51 20.60 -5.51 -1.56
CA TYR A 51 21.18 -6.81 -1.18
C TYR A 51 21.03 -7.89 -2.25
N THR A 52 20.05 -7.76 -3.13
CA THR A 52 19.73 -8.81 -4.12
C THR A 52 20.08 -8.44 -5.55
N GLY A 53 20.17 -7.14 -5.86
CA GLY A 53 20.28 -6.64 -7.22
C GLY A 53 18.99 -6.74 -8.04
N GLU A 54 17.91 -7.25 -7.43
CA GLU A 54 16.63 -7.50 -8.08
C GLU A 54 15.73 -6.26 -8.12
N GLU A 55 14.77 -6.25 -9.03
CA GLU A 55 13.83 -5.15 -9.16
C GLU A 55 12.83 -5.09 -8.00
N ALA A 56 12.67 -3.88 -7.48
CA ALA A 56 11.70 -3.58 -6.43
C ALA A 56 11.04 -2.23 -6.66
N TYR A 57 9.82 -2.13 -6.17
CA TYR A 57 9.08 -0.88 -6.11
C TYR A 57 8.41 -0.74 -4.74
N CYS A 58 8.31 0.48 -4.23
CA CYS A 58 7.55 0.77 -3.03
C CYS A 58 6.32 1.59 -3.40
N GLN A 59 5.14 1.02 -3.15
CA GLN A 59 3.89 1.76 -3.35
C GLN A 59 3.86 3.02 -2.46
N PRO A 60 3.27 4.12 -2.95
CA PRO A 60 3.05 5.30 -2.14
C PRO A 60 2.28 4.93 -0.87
N ASN A 61 2.82 5.34 0.26
CA ASN A 61 2.12 5.20 1.51
C ASN A 61 1.40 6.50 1.84
N ILE A 62 0.09 6.45 1.86
CA ILE A 62 -0.77 7.60 2.17
C ILE A 62 -0.59 8.15 3.60
N ARG A 63 0.01 7.34 4.49
CA ARG A 63 0.26 7.70 5.89
C ARG A 63 1.63 8.31 6.13
N TYR A 64 2.55 8.21 5.17
CA TYR A 64 3.96 8.55 5.34
C TYR A 64 4.38 9.73 4.48
N ARG A 65 5.59 10.22 4.77
CA ARG A 65 6.22 11.26 3.97
C ARG A 65 6.40 10.78 2.53
N THR A 66 6.28 11.70 1.59
CA THR A 66 6.68 11.48 0.20
C THR A 66 8.11 10.95 0.14
N HIS A 67 8.35 9.91 -0.60
CA HIS A 67 9.66 9.28 -0.74
C HIS A 67 10.06 9.19 -2.22
N GLN A 68 11.34 8.86 -2.48
CA GLN A 68 11.93 8.86 -3.82
C GLN A 68 11.14 8.07 -4.88
N TRP A 69 10.47 7.00 -4.51
CA TRP A 69 9.64 6.18 -5.40
C TRP A 69 8.39 6.91 -5.90
N GLN A 70 7.97 7.98 -5.23
CA GLN A 70 6.82 8.80 -5.65
C GLN A 70 7.19 9.88 -6.66
N PHE A 71 8.46 10.25 -6.76
CA PHE A 71 8.96 11.24 -7.72
C PHE A 71 9.37 10.63 -9.07
N ARG A 72 9.39 9.32 -9.18
CA ARG A 72 9.78 8.59 -10.39
C ARG A 72 8.56 7.86 -10.93
N ASP A 73 8.34 7.95 -12.23
CA ASP A 73 7.28 7.20 -12.92
C ASP A 73 7.65 5.71 -13.15
N ASP A 74 8.42 5.17 -12.22
CA ASP A 74 8.98 3.82 -12.31
C ASP A 74 7.92 2.71 -12.17
N ASP A 75 6.72 3.03 -11.67
CA ASP A 75 5.66 2.04 -11.47
C ASP A 75 5.02 1.57 -12.78
N THR A 76 4.99 2.43 -13.81
CA THR A 76 4.40 2.09 -15.11
C THR A 76 5.11 0.94 -15.81
N ARG A 77 6.41 0.76 -15.56
CA ARG A 77 7.18 -0.36 -16.11
C ARG A 77 6.74 -1.73 -15.62
N PHE A 78 6.01 -1.78 -14.51
CA PHE A 78 5.46 -3.02 -13.95
C PHE A 78 4.04 -3.31 -14.45
N ALA A 79 3.44 -2.41 -15.21
CA ALA A 79 2.07 -2.58 -15.70
C ALA A 79 1.94 -3.83 -16.58
N GLY A 80 0.97 -4.70 -16.26
CA GLY A 80 0.72 -5.96 -16.94
C GLY A 80 1.69 -7.10 -16.60
N HIS A 81 2.71 -6.85 -15.77
CA HIS A 81 3.66 -7.88 -15.36
C HIS A 81 3.14 -8.69 -14.18
N GLU A 82 3.58 -9.95 -14.10
CA GLU A 82 3.43 -10.76 -12.90
C GLU A 82 4.41 -10.28 -11.84
N VAL A 83 3.91 -9.89 -10.67
CA VAL A 83 4.72 -9.37 -9.57
C VAL A 83 4.41 -10.08 -8.26
N LEU A 84 5.36 -10.02 -7.33
CA LEU A 84 5.13 -10.42 -5.95
C LEU A 84 4.80 -9.17 -5.12
N VAL A 85 3.63 -9.14 -4.50
CA VAL A 85 3.17 -8.01 -3.69
C VAL A 85 3.28 -8.36 -2.21
N GLU A 86 4.08 -7.57 -1.47
CA GLU A 86 4.09 -7.63 -0.01
C GLU A 86 2.74 -7.16 0.53
N THR A 87 2.22 -7.86 1.53
CA THR A 87 1.02 -7.43 2.26
C THR A 87 1.25 -7.55 3.76
N PRO A 88 0.88 -6.55 4.58
CA PRO A 88 0.97 -6.63 6.03
C PRO A 88 -0.10 -7.55 6.63
N TYR A 89 -0.87 -8.17 5.77
CA TYR A 89 -2.04 -8.92 6.14
C TYR A 89 -1.66 -10.31 6.65
N ASP A 90 -1.91 -10.58 7.91
CA ASP A 90 -1.59 -11.86 8.57
C ASP A 90 -2.83 -12.59 9.11
N GLY A 91 -4.01 -12.10 8.87
CA GLY A 91 -5.22 -12.60 9.52
C GLY A 91 -6.19 -13.29 8.59
N ALA A 92 -7.12 -12.85 8.02
CA ALA A 92 -8.23 -13.54 7.38
C ALA A 92 -8.20 -13.39 5.85
N ASP A 93 -7.15 -13.94 5.21
CA ASP A 93 -7.20 -14.11 3.76
C ASP A 93 -8.32 -15.09 3.42
N THR A 94 -9.48 -14.56 3.06
CA THR A 94 -10.63 -15.35 2.62
C THR A 94 -10.44 -15.92 1.21
N THR A 95 -9.40 -15.45 0.50
CA THR A 95 -9.13 -15.87 -0.89
C THR A 95 -8.16 -17.04 -0.99
N GLY A 96 -7.41 -17.35 0.09
CA GLY A 96 -6.36 -18.37 0.09
C GLY A 96 -5.13 -18.02 -0.78
N ARG A 97 -5.02 -16.77 -1.26
CA ARG A 97 -3.94 -16.30 -2.14
C ARG A 97 -2.70 -15.86 -1.36
N VAL A 98 -2.89 -15.43 -0.11
CA VAL A 98 -1.82 -14.90 0.73
C VAL A 98 -0.98 -16.04 1.31
N ARG A 99 0.32 -15.88 1.20
CA ARG A 99 1.32 -16.79 1.75
C ARG A 99 2.20 -16.06 2.75
N SER A 100 2.79 -16.78 3.68
CA SER A 100 3.70 -16.20 4.65
C SER A 100 4.88 -17.11 4.96
N VAL A 101 5.99 -16.51 5.37
CA VAL A 101 7.18 -17.21 5.85
C VAL A 101 7.85 -16.40 6.94
N VAL A 102 8.52 -17.06 7.87
CA VAL A 102 9.43 -16.42 8.81
C VAL A 102 10.80 -16.29 8.18
N LEU A 103 11.30 -15.08 8.09
CA LEU A 103 12.61 -14.78 7.53
C LEU A 103 13.75 -15.09 8.55
N PRO A 104 15.00 -15.21 8.10
CA PRO A 104 16.16 -15.40 8.98
C PRO A 104 16.28 -14.37 10.10
N ASN A 105 15.86 -13.12 9.88
CA ASN A 105 15.83 -12.07 10.90
C ASN A 105 14.66 -12.20 11.91
N GLY A 106 13.86 -13.25 11.81
CA GLY A 106 12.71 -13.51 12.67
C GLY A 106 11.43 -12.75 12.28
N LYS A 107 11.47 -11.88 11.29
CA LYS A 107 10.29 -11.17 10.81
C LYS A 107 9.44 -12.07 9.92
N ARG A 108 8.12 -11.92 10.00
CA ARG A 108 7.19 -12.54 9.06
C ARG A 108 7.14 -11.71 7.79
N PHE A 109 7.30 -12.39 6.66
CA PHE A 109 7.06 -11.83 5.33
C PHE A 109 5.79 -12.46 4.78
N THR A 110 4.85 -11.65 4.37
CA THR A 110 3.54 -12.07 3.87
C THR A 110 3.35 -11.47 2.49
N TRP A 111 2.89 -12.28 1.52
CA TRP A 111 2.79 -11.86 0.13
C TRP A 111 1.71 -12.62 -0.63
N PHE A 112 1.35 -12.08 -1.78
CA PHE A 112 0.62 -12.78 -2.84
C PHE A 112 1.25 -12.48 -4.20
N VAL A 113 0.87 -13.24 -5.21
CA VAL A 113 1.29 -13.00 -6.61
C VAL A 113 0.13 -12.31 -7.32
N ASP A 114 0.42 -11.16 -7.93
CA ASP A 114 -0.48 -10.47 -8.85
C ASP A 114 -0.02 -10.78 -10.28
N PRO A 115 -0.79 -11.54 -11.07
CA PRO A 115 -0.37 -11.95 -12.41
C PRO A 115 -0.43 -10.83 -13.45
N HIS A 116 -1.18 -9.76 -13.17
CA HIS A 116 -1.39 -8.63 -14.07
C HIS A 116 -1.43 -7.32 -13.27
N PHE A 117 -0.30 -6.98 -12.69
CA PHE A 117 -0.21 -5.80 -11.83
C PHE A 117 -0.51 -4.51 -12.61
N HIS A 118 -1.45 -3.74 -12.10
CA HIS A 118 -1.78 -2.42 -12.63
C HIS A 118 -1.52 -1.34 -11.59
N PRO A 119 -0.46 -0.54 -11.75
CA PRO A 119 -0.20 0.63 -10.90
C PRO A 119 -1.39 1.60 -10.91
N THR A 120 -1.60 2.28 -9.79
CA THR A 120 -2.69 3.26 -9.63
C THR A 120 -2.22 4.58 -9.03
N ARG A 121 -0.92 4.77 -8.89
CA ARG A 121 -0.35 5.94 -8.22
C ARG A 121 -0.74 7.27 -8.85
N LEU A 122 -0.87 7.31 -10.18
CA LEU A 122 -1.19 8.53 -10.93
C LEU A 122 -2.70 8.79 -11.02
N VAL A 123 -3.54 7.92 -10.49
CA VAL A 123 -4.98 8.20 -10.39
C VAL A 123 -5.17 9.38 -9.47
N ASP A 124 -5.81 10.42 -10.00
CA ASP A 124 -6.13 11.62 -9.25
C ASP A 124 -7.59 11.56 -8.78
N ILE A 125 -7.79 11.84 -7.49
CA ILE A 125 -9.12 11.83 -6.88
C ILE A 125 -9.33 13.15 -6.17
N THR A 126 -10.21 13.98 -6.73
CA THR A 126 -10.71 15.20 -6.11
C THR A 126 -12.14 14.99 -5.64
N PHE A 127 -12.58 15.77 -4.67
CA PHE A 127 -13.94 15.65 -4.15
C PHE A 127 -14.50 16.96 -3.68
N THR A 128 -15.83 17.02 -3.61
CA THR A 128 -16.62 18.15 -3.10
C THR A 128 -17.73 17.67 -2.19
N GLY A 129 -18.32 18.56 -1.42
CA GLY A 129 -19.45 18.23 -0.52
C GLY A 129 -19.04 17.93 0.92
N LEU A 130 -17.75 18.07 1.29
CA LEU A 130 -17.31 17.91 2.68
C LEU A 130 -17.76 19.13 3.50
N PRO A 131 -18.55 18.96 4.57
CA PRO A 131 -18.92 20.04 5.46
C PRO A 131 -17.75 20.46 6.36
N GLU A 132 -17.78 21.68 6.88
CA GLU A 132 -16.77 22.18 7.81
C GLU A 132 -16.78 21.44 9.18
N GLN A 133 -17.93 20.90 9.54
CA GLN A 133 -18.12 20.14 10.78
C GLN A 133 -18.92 18.90 10.51
N VAL A 134 -18.58 17.83 11.19
CA VAL A 134 -19.27 16.54 11.12
C VAL A 134 -19.55 16.01 12.52
N ALA A 135 -20.69 15.40 12.71
CA ALA A 135 -21.06 14.72 13.94
C ALA A 135 -21.08 13.19 13.74
N ALA A 136 -20.94 12.47 14.83
CA ALA A 136 -21.11 11.03 14.83
C ALA A 136 -22.52 10.66 14.36
N GLY A 137 -22.59 9.75 13.41
CA GLY A 137 -23.86 9.31 12.80
C GLY A 137 -24.30 10.14 11.61
N ASP A 138 -23.64 11.24 11.30
CA ASP A 138 -23.94 12.00 10.08
C ASP A 138 -23.70 11.12 8.85
N THR A 139 -24.55 11.32 7.84
CA THR A 139 -24.34 10.72 6.52
C THR A 139 -23.75 11.75 5.59
N LEU A 140 -22.49 11.58 5.27
CA LEU A 140 -21.82 12.41 4.27
C LEU A 140 -22.17 11.93 2.86
N ARG A 141 -22.38 12.92 1.98
CA ARG A 141 -22.54 12.71 0.52
C ARG A 141 -21.49 13.52 -0.18
N LEU A 142 -20.53 12.83 -0.79
CA LEU A 142 -19.41 13.45 -1.45
C LEU A 142 -19.44 13.14 -2.94
N THR A 143 -19.18 14.13 -3.75
CA THR A 143 -19.02 13.93 -5.20
C THR A 143 -17.55 13.83 -5.50
N LEU A 144 -17.12 12.67 -5.97
CA LEU A 144 -15.75 12.38 -6.40
C LEU A 144 -15.60 12.60 -7.89
N ARG A 145 -14.51 13.23 -8.28
CA ARG A 145 -14.00 13.24 -9.64
C ARG A 145 -12.71 12.43 -9.66
N ILE A 146 -12.71 11.32 -10.41
CA ILE A 146 -11.62 10.35 -10.44
C ILE A 146 -11.06 10.30 -11.86
N SER A 147 -9.79 10.65 -12.02
CA SER A 147 -9.09 10.68 -13.30
C SER A 147 -8.07 9.55 -13.38
N ASN A 148 -8.19 8.73 -14.42
CA ASN A 148 -7.27 7.65 -14.72
C ASN A 148 -6.37 8.03 -15.91
N PRO A 149 -5.11 8.44 -15.70
CA PRO A 149 -4.21 8.79 -16.78
C PRO A 149 -3.56 7.58 -17.46
N TYR A 150 -3.78 6.37 -16.96
CA TYR A 150 -3.17 5.18 -17.49
C TYR A 150 -3.87 4.69 -18.78
N PRO A 151 -3.13 3.98 -19.66
CA PRO A 151 -3.69 3.43 -20.90
C PRO A 151 -4.49 2.13 -20.69
N TYR A 152 -4.81 1.79 -19.45
CA TYR A 152 -5.61 0.62 -19.07
C TYR A 152 -6.72 1.02 -18.09
N GLU A 153 -7.76 0.21 -18.11
CA GLU A 153 -8.87 0.34 -17.16
C GLU A 153 -8.44 -0.04 -15.74
N ILE A 154 -9.01 0.64 -14.76
CA ILE A 154 -8.78 0.37 -13.35
C ILE A 154 -10.10 -0.03 -12.69
N GLY A 155 -10.25 -1.30 -12.36
CA GLY A 155 -11.37 -1.80 -11.57
C GLY A 155 -11.23 -1.45 -10.08
N VAL A 156 -12.27 -0.90 -9.49
CA VAL A 156 -12.44 -0.74 -8.05
C VAL A 156 -13.38 -1.85 -7.60
N CYS A 157 -12.81 -3.04 -7.43
CA CYS A 157 -13.52 -4.24 -7.02
C CYS A 157 -12.50 -5.30 -6.61
N GLY A 158 -12.94 -6.34 -5.92
CA GLY A 158 -12.07 -7.45 -5.55
C GLY A 158 -10.85 -7.00 -4.74
N ASP A 159 -9.68 -7.10 -5.33
CA ASP A 159 -8.40 -6.79 -4.67
C ASP A 159 -8.13 -5.29 -4.51
N ARG A 160 -9.02 -4.41 -4.98
CA ARG A 160 -8.82 -2.98 -4.93
C ARG A 160 -10.04 -2.25 -4.39
N ALA A 161 -9.83 -1.48 -3.34
CA ALA A 161 -10.86 -0.69 -2.68
C ALA A 161 -10.61 0.81 -2.86
N LEU A 162 -11.69 1.57 -3.02
CA LEU A 162 -11.68 3.01 -2.80
C LEU A 162 -11.78 3.26 -1.30
N VAL A 163 -10.77 3.88 -0.72
CA VAL A 163 -10.77 4.21 0.69
C VAL A 163 -10.81 5.71 0.90
N MET A 164 -11.59 6.16 1.86
CA MET A 164 -11.53 7.50 2.39
C MET A 164 -10.51 7.56 3.51
N LEU A 165 -9.69 8.59 3.48
CA LEU A 165 -8.68 8.91 4.47
C LEU A 165 -9.19 10.07 5.30
N TRP A 166 -9.23 9.88 6.59
CA TRP A 166 -9.63 10.89 7.54
C TRP A 166 -8.48 11.22 8.46
N LYS A 167 -8.02 12.44 8.46
CA LYS A 167 -6.84 12.86 9.19
C LYS A 167 -7.22 13.82 10.30
N HIS A 168 -6.92 13.42 11.53
CA HIS A 168 -7.02 14.25 12.72
C HIS A 168 -5.65 14.77 13.14
N GLY A 169 -5.48 16.09 13.13
CA GLY A 169 -4.22 16.69 13.50
C GLY A 169 -3.03 16.16 12.69
N ARG A 170 -1.85 16.04 13.32
CA ARG A 170 -0.60 15.72 12.62
C ARG A 170 -0.35 14.25 12.32
N PHE A 171 -0.94 13.33 13.08
CA PHE A 171 -0.44 11.94 13.12
C PHE A 171 -1.49 10.84 13.05
N ARG A 172 -2.76 11.18 13.20
CA ARG A 172 -3.82 10.17 13.18
C ARG A 172 -4.54 10.17 11.85
N ILE A 173 -4.38 9.11 11.08
CA ILE A 173 -5.12 8.87 9.84
C ILE A 173 -5.93 7.59 10.05
N GLU A 174 -7.23 7.70 9.83
CA GLU A 174 -8.15 6.57 9.81
C GLU A 174 -8.56 6.31 8.36
N GLU A 175 -8.69 5.04 8.02
CA GLU A 175 -9.09 4.60 6.68
C GLU A 175 -10.47 3.97 6.75
N PHE A 176 -11.34 4.38 5.84
CA PHE A 176 -12.68 3.84 5.69
C PHE A 176 -12.82 3.30 4.28
N ASP A 177 -13.14 2.01 4.15
CA ASP A 177 -13.53 1.44 2.89
C ASP A 177 -14.91 2.00 2.52
N THR A 178 -15.04 2.51 1.31
CA THR A 178 -16.31 3.07 0.84
C THR A 178 -17.31 1.99 0.43
N GLY A 179 -16.83 0.76 0.21
CA GLY A 179 -17.65 -0.34 -0.33
C GLY A 179 -18.08 -0.13 -1.78
N GLU A 180 -17.54 0.87 -2.47
CA GLU A 180 -17.90 1.18 -3.84
C GLU A 180 -17.24 0.23 -4.84
N HIS A 181 -18.00 -0.16 -5.87
CA HIS A 181 -17.55 -1.04 -6.94
C HIS A 181 -17.83 -0.38 -8.29
N PHE A 182 -16.78 -0.11 -9.06
CA PHE A 182 -16.87 0.52 -10.38
C PHE A 182 -15.58 0.33 -11.17
N GLU A 183 -15.62 0.72 -12.43
CA GLU A 183 -14.48 0.76 -13.34
C GLU A 183 -14.18 2.19 -13.74
N ILE A 184 -12.88 2.50 -13.89
CA ILE A 184 -12.38 3.76 -14.38
C ILE A 184 -11.72 3.49 -15.73
N PRO A 185 -12.36 3.89 -16.85
CA PRO A 185 -11.83 3.60 -18.18
C PRO A 185 -10.44 4.20 -18.40
N ALA A 186 -9.69 3.61 -19.33
CA ALA A 186 -8.36 4.08 -19.71
C ALA A 186 -8.40 5.51 -20.22
N GLY A 187 -7.53 6.37 -19.68
CA GLY A 187 -7.40 7.77 -20.08
C GLY A 187 -8.60 8.65 -19.77
N ASP A 188 -9.56 8.19 -18.99
CA ASP A 188 -10.84 8.88 -18.77
C ASP A 188 -10.97 9.45 -17.35
N THR A 189 -12.00 10.25 -17.18
CA THR A 189 -12.39 10.86 -15.90
C THR A 189 -13.85 10.56 -15.63
N ILE A 190 -14.14 9.94 -14.50
CA ILE A 190 -15.50 9.65 -14.06
C ILE A 190 -15.90 10.52 -12.88
N THR A 191 -17.20 10.69 -12.69
CA THR A 191 -17.79 11.33 -11.51
C THR A 191 -18.64 10.32 -10.76
N ARG A 192 -18.46 10.23 -9.43
CA ARG A 192 -19.20 9.33 -8.56
C ARG A 192 -19.68 10.06 -7.31
N GLU A 193 -20.90 9.74 -6.88
CA GLU A 193 -21.38 10.12 -5.56
C GLU A 193 -21.12 8.96 -4.59
N VAL A 194 -20.40 9.23 -3.50
CA VAL A 194 -20.19 8.26 -2.43
C VAL A 194 -20.91 8.71 -1.16
N ARG A 195 -21.38 7.73 -0.40
CA ARG A 195 -22.08 7.96 0.87
C ARG A 195 -21.44 7.13 1.96
N PHE A 196 -21.19 7.75 3.09
CA PHE A 196 -20.77 7.00 4.26
C PHE A 196 -21.25 7.64 5.55
N VAL A 197 -21.42 6.80 6.56
CA VAL A 197 -21.85 7.22 7.91
C VAL A 197 -20.60 7.52 8.75
N VAL A 198 -20.55 8.71 9.33
CA VAL A 198 -19.44 9.14 10.17
C VAL A 198 -19.42 8.32 11.47
N ALA A 199 -18.36 7.54 11.67
CA ALA A 199 -18.15 6.84 12.93
C ALA A 199 -17.89 7.81 14.09
N GLY A 200 -18.28 7.44 15.32
CA GLY A 200 -18.28 8.34 16.49
C GLY A 200 -16.93 8.96 16.88
N GLN A 201 -15.83 8.39 16.38
CA GLN A 201 -14.48 8.90 16.65
C GLN A 201 -14.05 10.01 15.65
N LEU A 202 -14.84 10.33 14.65
CA LEU A 202 -14.52 11.26 13.58
C LEU A 202 -15.18 12.64 13.73
N SER A 203 -15.92 12.84 14.81
CA SER A 203 -16.57 14.13 15.08
C SER A 203 -15.56 15.20 15.45
N GLY A 204 -15.69 16.38 14.90
CA GLY A 204 -14.86 17.55 15.20
C GLY A 204 -14.80 18.55 14.06
N ALA A 205 -14.14 19.68 14.31
CA ALA A 205 -13.95 20.76 13.35
C ALA A 205 -12.53 20.83 12.76
N ASP A 206 -11.60 20.00 13.23
CA ASP A 206 -10.17 20.10 12.88
C ASP A 206 -9.72 18.81 12.21
N PHE A 207 -10.23 18.59 11.00
CA PHE A 207 -9.92 17.40 10.21
C PHE A 207 -9.60 17.77 8.75
N ASP A 208 -8.87 16.87 8.13
CA ASP A 208 -8.59 16.87 6.70
C ASP A 208 -9.03 15.52 6.12
N ALA A 209 -9.50 15.48 4.91
CA ALA A 209 -9.96 14.28 4.27
C ALA A 209 -9.36 14.11 2.88
N GLY A 210 -9.23 12.85 2.45
CA GLY A 210 -8.73 12.50 1.14
C GLY A 210 -9.26 11.14 0.71
N PHE A 211 -9.01 10.79 -0.54
CA PHE A 211 -9.36 9.49 -1.08
C PHE A 211 -8.14 8.84 -1.71
N ALA A 212 -8.08 7.52 -1.67
CA ALA A 212 -7.05 6.74 -2.34
C ALA A 212 -7.58 5.40 -2.82
N LEU A 213 -6.95 4.87 -3.87
CA LEU A 213 -7.13 3.48 -4.26
C LEU A 213 -6.13 2.61 -3.49
N ARG A 214 -6.64 1.65 -2.76
CA ARG A 214 -5.86 0.71 -1.97
C ARG A 214 -6.04 -0.71 -2.50
N LEU A 215 -4.95 -1.45 -2.66
CA LEU A 215 -5.04 -2.91 -2.81
C LEU A 215 -5.62 -3.48 -1.51
N SER A 216 -6.75 -4.13 -1.60
CA SER A 216 -7.44 -4.76 -0.49
C SER A 216 -7.64 -6.23 -0.81
N LEU A 217 -7.35 -7.10 0.15
CA LEU A 217 -7.61 -8.54 0.06
C LEU A 217 -8.75 -8.96 1.00
N ILE A 218 -9.46 -7.96 1.53
CA ILE A 218 -10.59 -8.20 2.44
C ILE A 218 -11.87 -8.03 1.62
N HIS A 219 -12.63 -9.05 1.57
CA HIS A 219 -14.04 -9.05 1.16
C HIS A 219 -14.90 -9.57 2.29
#